data_1b470fbb9455ef546205c6b29aaffc21
#
_entry.id   1b470fbb9455ef546205c6b29aaffc21
#
_cell.length_a   1.000
_cell.length_b   1.000
_cell.length_c   1.000
_cell.angle_alpha   90.00
_cell.angle_beta   90.00
_cell.angle_gamma   90.00
#
_symmetry.space_group_name_H-M   'P 1'
#
loop_
_entity.id
_entity.type
_entity.pdbx_description
1 polymer ?
#
loop_
_entity_poly.entity_id
_entity_poly.type
_entity_poly.pdbx_seq_one_letter_code
_entity_poly.pdbx_strand_id
1 'polypeptide(L)'
;MKEIEFPCHDITLEGVLALPEGNGPFGLVVVCHPHPLYGGNMYNNVVHAICEKLGERGLAWLKFNFRGVGKSGGRFGGGLGEKDDARAAISFAEKQTKIDAGKMGICGYSFGSTVAFAVAVEDMRVQAVAGISPFIQPAELLDHYTKPKLFVSGANDEFIDPQSLTQLVSKLPELKECVIYPGVDHFWGGSENSMAEKVTQFFMECRF
;
A
#
# COMPACT_ATOMS: atom_id res chain seq x y z
N MET A 1 8.43 -6.58 -15.63
CA MET A 1 8.82 -6.66 -14.21
C MET A 1 10.34 -6.75 -14.10
N LYS A 2 10.93 -6.07 -13.13
CA LYS A 2 12.38 -6.03 -12.89
C LYS A 2 12.63 -6.14 -11.38
N GLU A 3 13.49 -7.06 -10.96
CA GLU A 3 14.04 -7.07 -9.61
C GLU A 3 14.91 -5.82 -9.43
N ILE A 4 14.83 -5.19 -8.28
CA ILE A 4 15.53 -3.97 -7.93
C ILE A 4 16.07 -4.05 -6.52
N GLU A 5 17.12 -3.29 -6.29
CA GLU A 5 17.62 -2.97 -4.97
C GLU A 5 17.73 -1.45 -4.83
N PHE A 6 17.44 -0.92 -3.67
CA PHE A 6 17.53 0.51 -3.41
C PHE A 6 17.94 0.81 -1.97
N PRO A 7 18.69 1.90 -1.75
CA PRO A 7 19.17 2.25 -0.43
C PRO A 7 18.07 2.83 0.46
N CYS A 8 18.13 2.48 1.74
CA CYS A 8 17.40 3.13 2.82
C CYS A 8 18.37 3.35 3.98
N HIS A 9 18.86 4.59 4.14
CA HIS A 9 19.95 4.91 5.07
C HIS A 9 21.17 4.02 4.86
N ASP A 10 21.53 3.23 5.86
CA ASP A 10 22.70 2.32 5.90
C ASP A 10 22.37 0.88 5.43
N ILE A 11 21.14 0.62 5.02
CA ILE A 11 20.72 -0.69 4.54
C ILE A 11 20.28 -0.64 3.06
N THR A 12 20.24 -1.81 2.44
CA THR A 12 19.67 -2.01 1.10
C THR A 12 18.39 -2.79 1.21
N LEU A 13 17.37 -2.37 0.49
CA LEU A 13 16.08 -3.06 0.40
C LEU A 13 15.92 -3.69 -0.98
N GLU A 14 15.36 -4.91 -1.02
CA GLU A 14 14.98 -5.59 -2.26
C GLU A 14 13.53 -5.30 -2.63
N GLY A 15 13.24 -5.28 -3.91
CA GLY A 15 11.89 -5.11 -4.41
C GLY A 15 11.71 -5.55 -5.85
N VAL A 16 10.51 -5.34 -6.36
CA VAL A 16 10.16 -5.56 -7.76
C VAL A 16 9.43 -4.31 -8.26
N LEU A 17 9.92 -3.76 -9.36
CA LEU A 17 9.28 -2.68 -10.10
C LEU A 17 8.68 -3.23 -11.40
N ALA A 18 7.42 -2.93 -11.67
CA ALA A 18 6.80 -3.18 -12.95
C ALA A 18 6.34 -1.88 -13.60
N LEU A 19 6.66 -1.74 -14.85
CA LEU A 19 6.20 -0.65 -15.70
C LEU A 19 5.27 -1.21 -16.77
N PRO A 20 4.16 -0.52 -17.08
CA PRO A 20 3.34 -0.87 -18.23
C PRO A 20 4.11 -0.76 -19.54
N GLU A 21 3.56 -1.34 -20.61
CA GLU A 21 4.06 -1.11 -21.97
C GLU A 21 3.79 0.34 -22.40
N GLY A 22 4.71 0.91 -23.18
CA GLY A 22 4.57 2.28 -23.68
C GLY A 22 5.67 3.21 -23.20
N ASN A 23 5.49 4.49 -23.51
CA ASN A 23 6.52 5.50 -23.27
C ASN A 23 6.41 6.18 -21.90
N GLY A 24 5.24 6.12 -21.22
CA GLY A 24 5.00 6.82 -19.96
C GLY A 24 4.87 8.36 -20.15
N PRO A 25 5.01 9.16 -19.10
CA PRO A 25 5.17 8.68 -17.72
C PRO A 25 3.89 8.06 -17.16
N PHE A 26 4.04 7.06 -16.30
CA PHE A 26 2.95 6.28 -15.70
C PHE A 26 2.74 6.69 -14.24
N GLY A 27 1.48 6.66 -13.77
CA GLY A 27 1.20 6.67 -12.35
C GLY A 27 1.71 5.39 -11.69
N LEU A 28 2.13 5.48 -10.42
CA LEU A 28 2.73 4.35 -9.69
C LEU A 28 2.09 4.18 -8.33
N VAL A 29 1.89 2.91 -7.94
CA VAL A 29 1.47 2.54 -6.58
C VAL A 29 2.58 1.75 -5.88
N VAL A 30 3.02 2.24 -4.71
CA VAL A 30 3.90 1.48 -3.81
C VAL A 30 3.03 0.55 -2.95
N VAL A 31 3.38 -0.73 -2.87
CA VAL A 31 2.59 -1.76 -2.19
C VAL A 31 3.36 -2.32 -1.00
N CYS A 32 2.83 -2.11 0.22
CA CYS A 32 3.41 -2.50 1.49
C CYS A 32 2.82 -3.82 1.98
N HIS A 33 3.68 -4.80 2.29
CA HIS A 33 3.29 -6.13 2.72
C HIS A 33 2.86 -6.20 4.20
N PRO A 34 2.17 -7.29 4.64
CA PRO A 34 1.74 -7.46 6.02
C PRO A 34 2.92 -7.69 6.98
N HIS A 35 2.62 -7.93 8.25
CA HIS A 35 3.55 -7.90 9.36
C HIS A 35 4.77 -8.81 9.18
N PRO A 36 6.00 -8.27 9.21
CA PRO A 36 7.25 -9.01 8.99
C PRO A 36 7.42 -10.23 9.88
N LEU A 37 7.15 -10.09 11.18
CA LEU A 37 7.35 -11.16 12.15
C LEU A 37 6.31 -12.28 12.10
N TYR A 38 5.24 -12.10 11.32
CA TYR A 38 4.20 -13.12 11.07
C TYR A 38 4.28 -13.69 9.65
N GLY A 39 5.48 -13.68 9.04
CA GLY A 39 5.72 -14.24 7.71
C GLY A 39 5.33 -13.32 6.55
N GLY A 40 4.99 -12.05 6.84
CA GLY A 40 4.71 -11.05 5.81
C GLY A 40 5.93 -10.77 4.94
N ASN A 41 5.72 -10.75 3.63
CA ASN A 41 6.71 -10.41 2.63
C ASN A 41 6.04 -9.95 1.33
N MET A 42 6.81 -9.43 0.39
CA MET A 42 6.30 -8.88 -0.88
C MET A 42 5.63 -9.90 -1.82
N TYR A 43 5.72 -11.20 -1.52
CA TYR A 43 5.08 -12.28 -2.29
C TYR A 43 3.76 -12.77 -1.67
N ASN A 44 3.29 -12.10 -0.60
CA ASN A 44 1.99 -12.40 0.00
C ASN A 44 0.86 -12.33 -1.05
N ASN A 45 -0.17 -13.19 -0.93
CA ASN A 45 -1.28 -13.32 -1.86
C ASN A 45 -2.01 -11.99 -2.15
N VAL A 46 -2.30 -11.21 -1.11
CA VAL A 46 -2.97 -9.89 -1.24
C VAL A 46 -2.09 -8.90 -2.00
N VAL A 47 -0.80 -8.82 -1.64
CA VAL A 47 0.18 -7.97 -2.35
C VAL A 47 0.30 -8.37 -3.82
N HIS A 48 0.35 -9.68 -4.08
CA HIS A 48 0.45 -10.20 -5.45
C HIS A 48 -0.76 -9.82 -6.29
N ALA A 49 -1.97 -10.06 -5.79
CA ALA A 49 -3.22 -9.75 -6.49
C ALA A 49 -3.35 -8.25 -6.81
N ILE A 50 -2.99 -7.37 -5.87
CA ILE A 50 -2.99 -5.93 -6.10
C ILE A 50 -2.01 -5.56 -7.22
N CYS A 51 -0.77 -6.03 -7.16
CA CYS A 51 0.25 -5.73 -8.16
C CYS A 51 -0.15 -6.23 -9.56
N GLU A 52 -0.70 -7.44 -9.65
CA GLU A 52 -1.18 -8.01 -10.91
C GLU A 52 -2.30 -7.15 -11.50
N LYS A 53 -3.30 -6.80 -10.70
CA LYS A 53 -4.43 -6.00 -11.15
C LYS A 53 -4.04 -4.57 -11.55
N LEU A 54 -3.15 -3.92 -10.82
CA LEU A 54 -2.59 -2.61 -11.21
C LEU A 54 -1.90 -2.70 -12.58
N GLY A 55 -1.08 -3.73 -12.80
CA GLY A 55 -0.40 -3.96 -14.08
C GLY A 55 -1.35 -4.20 -15.23
N GLU A 56 -2.41 -5.00 -15.05
CA GLU A 56 -3.46 -5.24 -16.05
C GLU A 56 -4.17 -3.95 -16.48
N ARG A 57 -4.28 -2.99 -15.58
CA ARG A 57 -4.95 -1.70 -15.83
C ARG A 57 -3.99 -0.57 -16.25
N GLY A 58 -2.73 -0.90 -16.53
CA GLY A 58 -1.75 0.04 -17.06
C GLY A 58 -1.16 0.99 -16.02
N LEU A 59 -1.21 0.65 -14.74
CA LEU A 59 -0.51 1.34 -13.67
C LEU A 59 0.84 0.69 -13.38
N ALA A 60 1.86 1.50 -13.14
CA ALA A 60 3.10 1.02 -12.60
C ALA A 60 2.95 0.66 -11.12
N TRP A 61 3.71 -0.32 -10.66
CA TRP A 61 3.73 -0.66 -9.24
C TRP A 61 5.12 -1.05 -8.77
N LEU A 62 5.38 -0.78 -7.49
CA LEU A 62 6.58 -1.17 -6.78
C LEU A 62 6.19 -1.88 -5.50
N LYS A 63 6.55 -3.17 -5.37
CA LYS A 63 6.49 -3.92 -4.12
C LYS A 63 7.90 -4.21 -3.64
N PHE A 64 8.08 -4.26 -2.34
CA PHE A 64 9.40 -4.46 -1.73
C PHE A 64 9.27 -5.23 -0.41
N ASN A 65 10.37 -5.78 0.06
CA ASN A 65 10.46 -6.34 1.40
C ASN A 65 10.93 -5.28 2.39
N PHE A 66 10.17 -5.10 3.47
CA PHE A 66 10.61 -4.28 4.60
C PHE A 66 11.93 -4.78 5.17
N ARG A 67 12.61 -3.92 5.92
CA ARG A 67 13.83 -4.25 6.64
C ARG A 67 13.72 -5.55 7.41
N GLY A 68 14.77 -6.39 7.33
CA GLY A 68 14.83 -7.70 7.99
C GLY A 68 13.98 -8.80 7.33
N VAL A 69 13.37 -8.55 6.16
CA VAL A 69 12.61 -9.55 5.40
C VAL A 69 13.35 -9.91 4.11
N GLY A 70 13.42 -11.19 3.78
CA GLY A 70 14.09 -11.69 2.57
C GLY A 70 15.54 -11.26 2.49
N LYS A 71 15.93 -10.58 1.41
CA LYS A 71 17.28 -10.04 1.22
C LYS A 71 17.42 -8.58 1.70
N SER A 72 16.34 -7.95 2.16
CA SER A 72 16.39 -6.61 2.73
C SER A 72 17.21 -6.60 4.00
N GLY A 73 18.16 -5.67 4.09
CA GLY A 73 19.03 -5.48 5.26
C GLY A 73 18.27 -5.00 6.49
N GLY A 74 19.00 -4.90 7.60
CA GLY A 74 18.45 -4.40 8.85
C GLY A 74 17.63 -5.42 9.63
N ARG A 75 16.71 -4.93 10.47
CA ARG A 75 15.77 -5.73 11.29
C ARG A 75 14.47 -4.97 11.50
N PHE A 76 13.39 -5.69 11.82
CA PHE A 76 12.10 -5.10 12.14
C PHE A 76 12.22 -3.96 13.16
N GLY A 77 11.68 -2.81 12.82
CA GLY A 77 11.79 -1.55 13.55
C GLY A 77 10.50 -1.09 14.24
N GLY A 78 9.53 -1.99 14.41
CA GLY A 78 8.28 -1.68 15.12
C GLY A 78 7.36 -0.69 14.40
N GLY A 79 7.47 -0.56 13.10
CA GLY A 79 6.69 0.37 12.28
C GLY A 79 7.42 1.71 12.01
N LEU A 80 8.38 2.11 12.83
CA LEU A 80 9.11 3.36 12.62
C LEU A 80 10.11 3.25 11.46
N GLY A 81 10.94 2.21 11.48
CA GLY A 81 11.88 1.97 10.39
C GLY A 81 11.20 1.63 9.08
N GLU A 82 10.07 0.92 9.13
CA GLU A 82 9.30 0.53 7.95
C GLU A 82 8.67 1.74 7.23
N LYS A 83 8.42 2.85 7.93
CA LYS A 83 8.06 4.13 7.29
C LYS A 83 9.20 4.68 6.44
N ASP A 84 10.42 4.60 6.93
CA ASP A 84 11.59 5.03 6.16
C ASP A 84 11.82 4.13 4.94
N ASP A 85 11.56 2.82 5.06
CA ASP A 85 11.63 1.87 3.94
C ASP A 85 10.62 2.24 2.84
N ALA A 86 9.38 2.54 3.22
CA ALA A 86 8.34 2.95 2.26
C ALA A 86 8.66 4.31 1.61
N ARG A 87 9.22 5.28 2.34
CA ARG A 87 9.71 6.54 1.77
C ARG A 87 10.89 6.33 0.83
N ALA A 88 11.79 5.39 1.15
CA ALA A 88 12.89 5.03 0.26
C ALA A 88 12.37 4.42 -1.05
N ALA A 89 11.34 3.57 -0.99
CA ALA A 89 10.67 3.02 -2.18
C ALA A 89 10.04 4.14 -3.05
N ILE A 90 9.35 5.11 -2.44
CA ILE A 90 8.81 6.29 -3.14
C ILE A 90 9.94 7.10 -3.78
N SER A 91 11.03 7.35 -3.05
CA SER A 91 12.18 8.11 -3.56
C SER A 91 12.93 7.39 -4.67
N PHE A 92 12.95 6.05 -4.64
CA PHE A 92 13.47 5.25 -5.74
C PHE A 92 12.58 5.35 -6.98
N ALA A 93 11.24 5.25 -6.79
CA ALA A 93 10.26 5.34 -7.87
C ALA A 93 10.30 6.72 -8.56
N GLU A 94 10.36 7.79 -7.78
CA GLU A 94 10.42 9.19 -8.27
C GLU A 94 11.59 9.43 -9.25
N LYS A 95 12.69 8.72 -9.09
CA LYS A 95 13.88 8.84 -9.95
C LYS A 95 13.76 8.08 -11.27
N GLN A 96 12.69 7.29 -11.47
CA GLN A 96 12.51 6.52 -12.70
C GLN A 96 11.90 7.42 -13.79
N THR A 97 12.57 7.55 -14.92
CA THR A 97 12.17 8.46 -16.02
C THR A 97 10.80 8.16 -16.61
N LYS A 98 10.28 6.94 -16.42
CA LYS A 98 8.95 6.52 -16.90
C LYS A 98 7.85 6.66 -15.86
N ILE A 99 8.14 7.20 -14.67
CA ILE A 99 7.16 7.43 -13.61
C ILE A 99 6.80 8.89 -13.54
N ASP A 100 5.50 9.16 -13.42
CA ASP A 100 4.98 10.50 -13.13
C ASP A 100 5.05 10.77 -11.62
N ALA A 101 6.01 11.56 -11.20
CA ALA A 101 6.19 11.90 -9.78
C ALA A 101 5.00 12.64 -9.17
N GLY A 102 4.11 13.21 -9.98
CA GLY A 102 2.85 13.84 -9.55
C GLY A 102 1.72 12.84 -9.34
N LYS A 103 1.92 11.56 -9.68
CA LYS A 103 0.91 10.50 -9.66
C LYS A 103 1.42 9.26 -8.91
N MET A 104 1.82 9.46 -7.65
CA MET A 104 2.28 8.38 -6.79
C MET A 104 1.28 8.08 -5.69
N GLY A 105 0.86 6.83 -5.59
CA GLY A 105 0.03 6.29 -4.53
C GLY A 105 0.78 5.30 -3.67
N ILE A 106 0.20 5.01 -2.52
CA ILE A 106 0.68 3.95 -1.64
C ILE A 106 -0.50 3.11 -1.17
N CYS A 107 -0.33 1.80 -1.11
CA CYS A 107 -1.28 0.95 -0.42
C CYS A 107 -0.57 -0.05 0.49
N GLY A 108 -1.31 -0.57 1.46
CA GLY A 108 -0.76 -1.57 2.37
C GLY A 108 -1.82 -2.53 2.87
N TYR A 109 -1.39 -3.74 3.16
CA TYR A 109 -2.22 -4.77 3.75
C TYR A 109 -1.83 -5.00 5.21
N SER A 110 -2.84 -5.04 6.10
CA SER A 110 -2.66 -5.28 7.52
C SER A 110 -1.64 -4.30 8.13
N PHE A 111 -0.54 -4.76 8.73
CA PHE A 111 0.56 -3.90 9.19
C PHE A 111 1.06 -2.93 8.09
N GLY A 112 1.14 -3.39 6.85
CA GLY A 112 1.53 -2.52 5.73
C GLY A 112 0.61 -1.31 5.56
N SER A 113 -0.66 -1.41 5.95
CA SER A 113 -1.59 -0.27 5.94
C SER A 113 -1.24 0.79 6.98
N THR A 114 -0.79 0.38 8.17
CA THR A 114 -0.31 1.31 9.20
C THR A 114 0.87 2.14 8.69
N VAL A 115 1.82 1.48 8.01
CA VAL A 115 2.95 2.15 7.38
C VAL A 115 2.47 3.06 6.24
N ALA A 116 1.60 2.57 5.37
CA ALA A 116 1.11 3.33 4.22
C ALA A 116 0.37 4.60 4.63
N PHE A 117 -0.51 4.53 5.63
CA PHE A 117 -1.23 5.71 6.14
C PHE A 117 -0.28 6.72 6.78
N ALA A 118 0.66 6.27 7.60
CA ALA A 118 1.62 7.16 8.24
C ALA A 118 2.49 7.89 7.19
N VAL A 119 2.97 7.17 6.19
CA VAL A 119 3.74 7.77 5.09
C VAL A 119 2.88 8.73 4.26
N ALA A 120 1.63 8.39 3.96
CA ALA A 120 0.74 9.25 3.18
C ALA A 120 0.47 10.60 3.86
N VAL A 121 0.36 10.61 5.20
CA VAL A 121 0.18 11.86 5.97
C VAL A 121 1.45 12.73 5.96
N GLU A 122 2.62 12.11 6.03
CA GLU A 122 3.90 12.80 6.22
C GLU A 122 4.62 13.14 4.90
N ASP A 123 4.34 12.41 3.81
CA ASP A 123 5.01 12.57 2.51
C ASP A 123 4.07 13.18 1.45
N MET A 124 4.30 14.43 1.12
CA MET A 124 3.46 15.18 0.18
C MET A 124 3.45 14.62 -1.24
N ARG A 125 4.41 13.79 -1.61
CA ARG A 125 4.48 13.11 -2.92
C ARG A 125 3.38 12.07 -3.08
N VAL A 126 2.90 11.49 -1.98
CA VAL A 126 1.77 10.54 -2.00
C VAL A 126 0.47 11.30 -2.27
N GLN A 127 -0.22 10.96 -3.34
CA GLN A 127 -1.45 11.61 -3.78
C GLN A 127 -2.73 10.86 -3.38
N ALA A 128 -2.63 9.56 -3.09
CA ALA A 128 -3.75 8.74 -2.61
C ALA A 128 -3.22 7.56 -1.81
N VAL A 129 -4.03 7.05 -0.88
CA VAL A 129 -3.67 5.92 -0.03
C VAL A 129 -4.81 4.91 0.07
N ALA A 130 -4.47 3.61 0.05
CA ALA A 130 -5.42 2.53 0.31
C ALA A 130 -4.92 1.60 1.42
N GLY A 131 -5.81 1.23 2.34
CA GLY A 131 -5.55 0.24 3.38
C GLY A 131 -6.45 -0.97 3.22
N ILE A 132 -5.87 -2.17 3.20
CA ILE A 132 -6.55 -3.44 3.14
C ILE A 132 -6.45 -4.12 4.50
N SER A 133 -7.60 -4.52 5.09
CA SER A 133 -7.71 -4.97 6.47
C SER A 133 -6.90 -4.08 7.43
N PRO A 134 -7.22 -2.76 7.48
CA PRO A 134 -6.28 -1.75 7.93
C PRO A 134 -6.26 -1.57 9.44
N PHE A 135 -5.06 -1.49 10.00
CA PHE A 135 -4.83 -0.93 11.34
C PHE A 135 -4.51 0.57 11.22
N ILE A 136 -5.32 1.41 11.86
CA ILE A 136 -5.12 2.87 11.90
C ILE A 136 -4.64 3.24 13.29
N GLN A 137 -3.37 3.59 13.42
CA GLN A 137 -2.75 3.95 14.71
C GLN A 137 -1.78 5.12 14.56
N PRO A 138 -1.93 6.17 15.36
CA PRO A 138 -3.06 6.41 16.28
C PRO A 138 -4.38 6.61 15.54
N ALA A 139 -5.52 6.51 16.22
CA ALA A 139 -6.84 6.63 15.59
C ALA A 139 -7.03 7.98 14.87
N GLU A 140 -6.40 9.04 15.38
CA GLU A 140 -6.46 10.41 14.89
C GLU A 140 -5.52 10.68 13.69
N LEU A 141 -4.75 9.68 13.27
CA LEU A 141 -3.71 9.81 12.23
C LEU A 141 -4.22 10.50 10.95
N LEU A 142 -5.46 10.20 10.57
CA LEU A 142 -6.04 10.67 9.32
C LEU A 142 -7.04 11.84 9.49
N ASP A 143 -7.20 12.40 10.67
CA ASP A 143 -8.20 13.45 10.97
C ASP A 143 -8.04 14.72 10.10
N HIS A 144 -6.83 15.01 9.68
CA HIS A 144 -6.51 16.15 8.83
C HIS A 144 -6.04 15.77 7.42
N TYR A 145 -6.10 14.47 7.06
CA TYR A 145 -5.69 14.02 5.75
C TYR A 145 -6.80 14.21 4.72
N THR A 146 -6.65 15.16 3.83
CA THR A 146 -7.67 15.59 2.85
C THR A 146 -7.55 14.95 1.48
N LYS A 147 -6.44 14.23 1.19
CA LYS A 147 -6.27 13.50 -0.07
C LYS A 147 -7.13 12.23 -0.11
N PRO A 148 -7.37 11.65 -1.31
CA PRO A 148 -8.14 10.42 -1.48
C PRO A 148 -7.63 9.26 -0.62
N LYS A 149 -8.55 8.55 0.02
CA LYS A 149 -8.26 7.41 0.89
C LYS A 149 -9.32 6.33 0.78
N LEU A 150 -8.87 5.08 0.63
CA LEU A 150 -9.70 3.88 0.55
C LEU A 150 -9.40 2.96 1.72
N PHE A 151 -10.46 2.41 2.30
CA PHE A 151 -10.42 1.39 3.34
C PHE A 151 -11.20 0.17 2.87
N VAL A 152 -10.56 -0.99 2.87
CA VAL A 152 -11.19 -2.25 2.44
C VAL A 152 -11.00 -3.29 3.54
N SER A 153 -12.06 -3.92 4.00
CA SER A 153 -11.99 -4.99 5.00
C SER A 153 -13.01 -6.08 4.75
N GLY A 154 -12.77 -7.26 5.28
CA GLY A 154 -13.76 -8.34 5.32
C GLY A 154 -14.76 -8.16 6.45
N ALA A 155 -16.00 -8.61 6.26
CA ALA A 155 -17.02 -8.60 7.32
C ALA A 155 -16.73 -9.63 8.43
N ASN A 156 -15.91 -10.66 8.13
CA ASN A 156 -15.50 -11.69 9.08
C ASN A 156 -14.02 -11.53 9.48
N ASP A 157 -13.46 -10.32 9.32
CA ASP A 157 -12.09 -10.03 9.74
C ASP A 157 -11.99 -10.11 11.27
N GLU A 158 -11.18 -11.04 11.77
CA GLU A 158 -11.04 -11.32 13.21
C GLU A 158 -10.17 -10.29 13.94
N PHE A 159 -9.41 -9.48 13.20
CA PHE A 159 -8.49 -8.50 13.75
C PHE A 159 -9.02 -7.06 13.61
N ILE A 160 -9.86 -6.83 12.61
CA ILE A 160 -10.42 -5.52 12.30
C ILE A 160 -11.94 -5.59 12.45
N ASP A 161 -12.49 -4.98 13.48
CA ASP A 161 -13.94 -4.86 13.61
C ASP A 161 -14.51 -3.93 12.53
N PRO A 162 -15.32 -4.47 11.58
CA PRO A 162 -15.82 -3.68 10.45
C PRO A 162 -16.72 -2.52 10.86
N GLN A 163 -17.41 -2.64 11.99
CA GLN A 163 -18.29 -1.57 12.48
C GLN A 163 -17.46 -0.40 13.02
N SER A 164 -16.44 -0.70 13.82
CA SER A 164 -15.50 0.30 14.33
C SER A 164 -14.75 0.99 13.20
N LEU A 165 -14.29 0.25 12.17
CA LEU A 165 -13.66 0.81 10.99
C LEU A 165 -14.60 1.78 10.26
N THR A 166 -15.85 1.36 10.00
CA THR A 166 -16.83 2.19 9.31
C THR A 166 -17.15 3.46 10.11
N GLN A 167 -17.30 3.36 11.43
CA GLN A 167 -17.53 4.51 12.31
C GLN A 167 -16.34 5.47 12.31
N LEU A 168 -15.11 4.97 12.35
CA LEU A 168 -13.92 5.79 12.28
C LEU A 168 -13.87 6.53 10.93
N VAL A 169 -14.00 5.79 9.82
CA VAL A 169 -13.94 6.37 8.48
C VAL A 169 -15.03 7.40 8.26
N SER A 170 -16.24 7.21 8.83
CA SER A 170 -17.34 8.19 8.69
C SER A 170 -16.96 9.58 9.19
N LYS A 171 -16.07 9.70 10.16
CA LYS A 171 -15.62 10.96 10.78
C LYS A 171 -14.48 11.65 10.04
N LEU A 172 -13.77 10.92 9.16
CA LEU A 172 -12.63 11.47 8.42
C LEU A 172 -13.06 12.53 7.39
N PRO A 173 -12.16 13.42 6.98
CA PRO A 173 -12.40 14.36 5.87
C PRO A 173 -12.81 13.63 4.57
N GLU A 174 -13.53 14.35 3.69
CA GLU A 174 -13.99 13.81 2.40
C GLU A 174 -12.85 13.31 1.50
N LEU A 175 -13.20 12.78 0.33
CA LEU A 175 -12.41 11.93 -0.54
C LEU A 175 -12.00 10.63 0.19
N LYS A 176 -12.99 10.02 0.84
CA LYS A 176 -12.87 8.76 1.57
C LYS A 176 -13.86 7.72 1.04
N GLU A 177 -13.45 6.48 1.04
CA GLU A 177 -14.31 5.34 0.75
C GLU A 177 -14.03 4.20 1.71
N CYS A 178 -15.08 3.51 2.18
CA CYS A 178 -14.96 2.32 3.03
C CYS A 178 -15.80 1.19 2.42
N VAL A 179 -15.18 0.06 2.14
CA VAL A 179 -15.82 -1.11 1.53
C VAL A 179 -15.64 -2.32 2.43
N ILE A 180 -16.75 -2.94 2.84
CA ILE A 180 -16.76 -4.15 3.65
C ILE A 180 -17.27 -5.32 2.80
N TYR A 181 -16.46 -6.36 2.65
CA TYR A 181 -16.78 -7.54 1.85
C TYR A 181 -17.47 -8.61 2.69
N PRO A 182 -18.71 -8.98 2.37
CA PRO A 182 -19.44 -10.02 3.12
C PRO A 182 -18.74 -11.37 3.06
N GLY A 183 -18.62 -12.05 4.22
CA GLY A 183 -18.10 -13.40 4.31
C GLY A 183 -16.57 -13.51 4.19
N VAL A 184 -15.87 -12.42 4.00
CA VAL A 184 -14.40 -12.38 3.84
C VAL A 184 -13.72 -12.19 5.19
N ASP A 185 -12.68 -12.97 5.45
CA ASP A 185 -11.81 -12.88 6.63
C ASP A 185 -10.60 -11.96 6.40
N HIS A 186 -9.71 -11.89 7.40
CA HIS A 186 -8.48 -11.10 7.32
C HIS A 186 -7.55 -11.49 6.17
N PHE A 187 -7.55 -12.78 5.80
CA PHE A 187 -6.55 -13.37 4.89
C PHE A 187 -6.95 -13.33 3.42
N TRP A 188 -8.20 -12.96 3.11
CA TRP A 188 -8.72 -12.73 1.76
C TRP A 188 -8.76 -13.96 0.86
N GLY A 189 -8.64 -15.18 1.40
CA GLY A 189 -8.61 -16.41 0.62
C GLY A 189 -9.81 -16.55 -0.33
N GLY A 190 -9.53 -16.58 -1.66
CA GLY A 190 -10.56 -16.65 -2.71
C GLY A 190 -11.27 -15.33 -3.04
N SER A 191 -10.94 -14.23 -2.35
CA SER A 191 -11.52 -12.89 -2.57
C SER A 191 -10.49 -11.84 -3.01
N GLU A 192 -9.24 -12.28 -3.24
CA GLU A 192 -8.12 -11.40 -3.57
C GLU A 192 -8.40 -10.58 -4.85
N ASN A 193 -8.97 -11.20 -5.88
CA ASN A 193 -9.25 -10.53 -7.15
C ASN A 193 -10.26 -9.42 -7.02
N SER A 194 -11.35 -9.62 -6.28
CA SER A 194 -12.39 -8.59 -6.10
C SER A 194 -11.89 -7.41 -5.28
N MET A 195 -11.09 -7.68 -4.25
CA MET A 195 -10.40 -6.65 -3.47
C MET A 195 -9.41 -5.87 -4.33
N ALA A 196 -8.56 -6.56 -5.09
CA ALA A 196 -7.54 -5.95 -5.95
C ALA A 196 -8.16 -5.09 -7.06
N GLU A 197 -9.29 -5.52 -7.65
CA GLU A 197 -10.05 -4.71 -8.61
C GLU A 197 -10.54 -3.41 -7.97
N LYS A 198 -11.11 -3.46 -6.76
CA LYS A 198 -11.55 -2.26 -6.04
C LYS A 198 -10.41 -1.30 -5.74
N VAL A 199 -9.28 -1.81 -5.26
CA VAL A 199 -8.07 -1.00 -4.98
C VAL A 199 -7.56 -0.34 -6.25
N THR A 200 -7.50 -1.10 -7.34
CA THR A 200 -7.02 -0.59 -8.64
C THR A 200 -7.97 0.46 -9.20
N GLN A 201 -9.29 0.21 -9.16
CA GLN A 201 -10.30 1.19 -9.58
C GLN A 201 -10.15 2.50 -8.83
N PHE A 202 -9.96 2.46 -7.51
CA PHE A 202 -9.72 3.64 -6.69
C PHE A 202 -8.53 4.48 -7.19
N PHE A 203 -7.37 3.86 -7.44
CA PHE A 203 -6.21 4.60 -7.94
C PHE A 203 -6.44 5.17 -9.35
N MET A 204 -7.13 4.44 -10.22
CA MET A 204 -7.50 4.96 -11.55
C MET A 204 -8.44 6.17 -11.46
N GLU A 205 -9.41 6.18 -10.56
CA GLU A 205 -10.32 7.30 -10.31
C GLU A 205 -9.57 8.53 -9.77
N CYS A 206 -8.48 8.33 -9.04
CA CYS A 206 -7.56 9.39 -8.63
C CYS A 206 -6.71 9.95 -9.80
N ARG A 207 -6.92 9.46 -11.03
CA ARG A 207 -6.23 9.85 -12.26
C ARG A 207 -4.72 9.59 -12.24
N PHE A 208 -4.35 8.45 -11.67
CA PHE A 208 -3.00 7.91 -11.75
C PHE A 208 -2.61 7.47 -13.15
#